data_aa3f2ebc79f0679df433f67ef94968ae
#
_entry.id   aa3f2ebc79f0679df433f67ef94968ae
#
_cell.length_a   1.000
_cell.length_b   1.000
_cell.length_c   1.000
_cell.angle_alpha   90.00
_cell.angle_beta   90.00
_cell.angle_gamma   90.00
#
_symmetry.space_group_name_H-M   'P 1'
#
loop_
_entity.id
_entity.type
_entity.pdbx_description
1 polymer ?
#
loop_
_entity_poly.entity_id
_entity_poly.type
_entity_poly.pdbx_seq_one_letter_code
_entity_poly.pdbx_strand_id
1 'polypeptide(L)'
;VVNSAWACPFCGPVGDSLARRRDAAGFVCIAEALTPATADASGLLAGSFRVIQVLADTPGRVDGDPPERVTARVAAPVEGTAVLFGSADDSPRWTAVAADESLLEHVVTAPPVTLPAGERLAWFARRLEHRVPAIAEDAFTEFALAPYPDVLAAAAALAERPLARWVAD
;
A
#
# COMPACT_ATOMS: atom_id res chain seq x y z
N VAL A 1 10.71 -2.33 36.65
CA VAL A 1 11.20 -1.08 36.02
C VAL A 1 10.93 -1.25 34.52
N VAL A 2 9.83 -0.69 34.05
CA VAL A 2 9.47 -0.71 32.63
C VAL A 2 10.29 0.37 31.98
N ASN A 3 11.28 -0.01 31.16
CA ASN A 3 12.04 0.90 30.34
C ASN A 3 11.10 1.34 29.19
N SER A 4 10.45 2.49 29.35
CA SER A 4 9.78 3.17 28.25
C SER A 4 10.87 3.67 27.28
N ALA A 5 11.28 2.81 26.35
CA ALA A 5 12.00 3.26 25.20
C ALA A 5 11.09 4.27 24.48
N TRP A 6 11.49 5.52 24.45
CA TRP A 6 10.88 6.56 23.62
C TRP A 6 11.12 6.14 22.17
N ALA A 7 10.19 5.35 21.63
CA ALA A 7 10.21 5.06 20.21
C ALA A 7 10.01 6.39 19.49
N CYS A 8 11.01 6.80 18.72
CA CYS A 8 10.87 7.87 17.75
C CYS A 8 9.60 7.58 16.93
N PRO A 9 8.63 8.51 16.82
CA PRO A 9 7.42 8.26 16.03
C PRO A 9 7.71 7.93 14.56
N PHE A 10 8.92 8.22 14.09
CA PHE A 10 9.43 7.86 12.77
C PHE A 10 10.24 6.54 12.75
N CYS A 11 10.44 5.89 13.90
CA CYS A 11 11.23 4.66 14.03
C CYS A 11 10.37 3.40 14.14
N GLY A 12 9.08 3.48 13.79
CA GLY A 12 8.23 2.30 13.65
C GLY A 12 8.70 1.42 12.49
N PRO A 13 8.40 0.11 12.50
CA PRO A 13 8.68 -0.73 11.33
C PRO A 13 7.95 -0.14 10.12
N VAL A 14 8.70 0.06 9.03
CA VAL A 14 8.12 0.47 7.76
C VAL A 14 7.16 -0.63 7.34
N GLY A 15 5.89 -0.28 7.14
CA GLY A 15 4.89 -1.22 6.63
C GLY A 15 5.17 -1.58 5.16
N ASP A 16 4.48 -2.60 4.65
CA ASP A 16 4.57 -2.94 3.23
C ASP A 16 3.94 -1.86 2.36
N SER A 17 4.58 -1.59 1.21
CA SER A 17 4.01 -0.75 0.17
C SER A 17 2.74 -1.36 -0.42
N LEU A 18 1.93 -0.57 -1.11
CA LEU A 18 0.72 -1.03 -1.78
C LEU A 18 1.04 -2.07 -2.86
N ALA A 19 2.16 -1.89 -3.59
CA ALA A 19 2.62 -2.86 -4.58
C ALA A 19 2.97 -4.21 -3.93
N ARG A 20 3.68 -4.22 -2.80
CA ARG A 20 4.00 -5.45 -2.06
C ARG A 20 2.74 -6.11 -1.49
N ARG A 21 1.84 -5.31 -0.94
CA ARG A 21 0.54 -5.81 -0.44
C ARG A 21 -0.29 -6.42 -1.56
N ARG A 22 -0.33 -5.79 -2.74
CA ARG A 22 -1.00 -6.33 -3.93
C ARG A 22 -0.40 -7.68 -4.34
N ASP A 23 0.93 -7.75 -4.43
CA ASP A 23 1.62 -8.95 -4.93
C ASP A 23 1.56 -10.11 -3.94
N ALA A 24 1.45 -9.84 -2.63
CA ALA A 24 1.29 -10.83 -1.58
C ALA A 24 -0.17 -11.24 -1.31
N ALA A 25 -1.14 -10.46 -1.80
CA ALA A 25 -2.55 -10.71 -1.55
C ALA A 25 -3.09 -11.87 -2.41
N GLY A 26 -3.91 -12.73 -1.81
CA GLY A 26 -4.69 -13.73 -2.55
C GLY A 26 -5.83 -13.12 -3.33
N PHE A 27 -6.37 -12.00 -2.84
CA PHE A 27 -7.41 -11.22 -3.52
C PHE A 27 -7.07 -9.73 -3.44
N VAL A 28 -7.18 -9.04 -4.57
CA VAL A 28 -7.17 -7.59 -4.64
C VAL A 28 -8.46 -7.12 -5.29
N CYS A 29 -9.22 -6.28 -4.57
CA CYS A 29 -10.56 -5.90 -5.01
C CYS A 29 -10.75 -4.39 -4.95
N ILE A 30 -11.52 -3.87 -5.89
CA ILE A 30 -12.14 -2.55 -5.77
C ILE A 30 -13.47 -2.74 -5.04
N ALA A 31 -13.74 -1.93 -4.04
CA ALA A 31 -14.92 -2.04 -3.22
C ALA A 31 -15.48 -0.67 -2.81
N GLU A 32 -16.71 -0.66 -2.36
CA GLU A 32 -17.40 0.51 -1.82
C GLU A 32 -17.63 0.31 -0.31
N ALA A 33 -17.31 1.32 0.47
CA ALA A 33 -17.60 1.34 1.90
C ALA A 33 -19.13 1.39 2.13
N LEU A 34 -19.65 0.45 2.92
CA LEU A 34 -21.08 0.35 3.24
C LEU A 34 -21.41 1.06 4.54
N THR A 35 -20.52 1.02 5.51
CA THR A 35 -20.70 1.65 6.82
C THR A 35 -19.41 2.31 7.26
N PRO A 36 -19.49 3.40 8.02
CA PRO A 36 -18.31 3.99 8.65
C PRO A 36 -17.53 2.96 9.47
N ALA A 37 -16.23 3.05 9.45
CA ALA A 37 -15.39 2.19 10.25
C ALA A 37 -15.58 2.47 11.74
N THR A 38 -15.67 1.40 12.54
CA THR A 38 -15.77 1.46 13.99
C THR A 38 -14.60 0.75 14.63
N ALA A 39 -14.19 1.23 15.82
CA ALA A 39 -13.16 0.54 16.58
C ALA A 39 -13.73 -0.74 17.21
N ASP A 40 -12.99 -1.83 17.08
CA ASP A 40 -13.27 -3.07 17.81
C ASP A 40 -12.81 -2.99 19.28
N ALA A 41 -12.98 -4.05 20.03
CA ALA A 41 -12.59 -4.12 21.46
C ALA A 41 -11.06 -3.94 21.67
N SER A 42 -10.24 -4.14 20.64
CA SER A 42 -8.79 -3.91 20.65
C SER A 42 -8.39 -2.51 20.21
N GLY A 43 -9.35 -1.67 19.84
CA GLY A 43 -9.12 -0.32 19.33
C GLY A 43 -8.74 -0.28 17.85
N LEU A 44 -8.79 -1.41 17.13
CA LEU A 44 -8.52 -1.47 15.70
C LEU A 44 -9.77 -1.09 14.92
N LEU A 45 -9.63 -0.19 13.94
CA LEU A 45 -10.72 0.21 13.07
C LEU A 45 -11.04 -0.90 12.06
N ALA A 46 -12.32 -1.19 11.89
CA ALA A 46 -12.84 -2.10 10.88
C ALA A 46 -14.09 -1.51 10.22
N GLY A 47 -14.22 -1.69 8.92
CA GLY A 47 -15.38 -1.26 8.13
C GLY A 47 -15.93 -2.40 7.29
N SER A 48 -17.21 -2.27 6.89
CA SER A 48 -17.86 -3.19 5.96
C SER A 48 -17.78 -2.64 4.55
N PHE A 49 -17.45 -3.51 3.60
CA PHE A 49 -17.27 -3.16 2.20
C PHE A 49 -18.05 -4.12 1.30
N ARG A 50 -18.57 -3.60 0.20
CA ARG A 50 -19.12 -4.38 -0.91
C ARG A 50 -18.07 -4.47 -2.01
N VAL A 51 -17.68 -5.68 -2.40
CA VAL A 51 -16.80 -5.91 -3.52
C VAL A 51 -17.51 -5.55 -4.83
N ILE A 52 -16.89 -4.69 -5.62
CA ILE A 52 -17.41 -4.24 -6.93
C ILE A 52 -16.68 -4.96 -8.06
N GLN A 53 -15.36 -5.09 -7.93
CA GLN A 53 -14.51 -5.68 -8.95
C GLN A 53 -13.34 -6.41 -8.30
N VAL A 54 -13.00 -7.57 -8.83
CA VAL A 54 -11.79 -8.31 -8.49
C VAL A 54 -10.73 -8.03 -9.54
N LEU A 55 -9.52 -7.69 -9.12
CA LEU A 55 -8.38 -7.54 -10.01
C LEU A 55 -7.81 -8.93 -10.34
N ALA A 56 -7.94 -9.35 -11.60
CA ALA A 56 -7.61 -10.70 -12.02
C ALA A 56 -6.10 -10.97 -12.12
N ASP A 57 -5.34 -9.96 -12.55
CA ASP A 57 -3.92 -10.13 -12.91
C ASP A 57 -2.98 -9.69 -11.78
N THR A 58 -3.15 -10.28 -10.59
CA THR A 58 -2.25 -10.01 -9.46
C THR A 58 -1.38 -11.23 -9.16
N PRO A 59 -0.07 -11.04 -8.87
CA PRO A 59 0.89 -12.14 -8.73
C PRO A 59 0.53 -13.17 -7.65
N GLY A 60 -0.08 -12.74 -6.55
CA GLY A 60 -0.45 -13.60 -5.42
C GLY A 60 -1.86 -14.19 -5.49
N ARG A 61 -2.59 -13.98 -6.61
CA ARG A 61 -3.99 -14.38 -6.72
C ARG A 61 -4.19 -15.87 -6.47
N VAL A 62 -5.20 -16.18 -5.66
CA VAL A 62 -5.71 -17.54 -5.44
C VAL A 62 -6.96 -17.80 -6.26
N ASP A 63 -7.26 -19.07 -6.50
CA ASP A 63 -8.46 -19.48 -7.21
C ASP A 63 -9.74 -19.19 -6.41
N GLY A 64 -10.82 -18.90 -7.13
CA GLY A 64 -12.13 -18.61 -6.56
C GLY A 64 -12.47 -17.12 -6.51
N ASP A 65 -13.67 -16.87 -6.02
CA ASP A 65 -14.20 -15.51 -5.89
C ASP A 65 -14.24 -15.10 -4.42
N PRO A 66 -13.90 -13.85 -4.12
CA PRO A 66 -14.05 -13.32 -2.77
C PRO A 66 -15.53 -13.18 -2.41
N PRO A 67 -15.89 -13.11 -1.11
CA PRO A 67 -17.25 -12.81 -0.70
C PRO A 67 -17.72 -11.45 -1.25
N GLU A 68 -18.99 -11.34 -1.62
CA GLU A 68 -19.60 -10.07 -2.09
C GLU A 68 -19.43 -8.95 -1.06
N ARG A 69 -19.45 -9.31 0.23
CA ARG A 69 -19.26 -8.39 1.36
C ARG A 69 -18.17 -8.89 2.27
N VAL A 70 -17.30 -7.97 2.66
CA VAL A 70 -16.19 -8.27 3.57
C VAL A 70 -16.11 -7.22 4.68
N THR A 71 -15.62 -7.64 5.84
CA THR A 71 -15.16 -6.73 6.90
C THR A 71 -13.66 -6.62 6.79
N ALA A 72 -13.15 -5.39 6.62
CA ALA A 72 -11.73 -5.13 6.45
C ALA A 72 -11.21 -4.19 7.54
N ARG A 73 -9.98 -4.43 7.99
CA ARG A 73 -9.25 -3.49 8.85
C ARG A 73 -8.82 -2.27 8.04
N VAL A 74 -8.91 -1.10 8.66
CA VAL A 74 -8.52 0.18 8.06
C VAL A 74 -7.62 0.95 9.02
N ALA A 75 -6.67 1.72 8.49
CA ALA A 75 -5.83 2.61 9.29
C ALA A 75 -6.56 3.92 9.67
N ALA A 76 -7.50 4.34 8.83
CA ALA A 76 -8.34 5.51 9.03
C ALA A 76 -9.75 5.23 8.47
N PRO A 77 -10.78 5.98 8.87
CA PRO A 77 -12.12 5.86 8.28
C PRO A 77 -12.07 5.98 6.76
N VAL A 78 -12.80 5.08 6.09
CA VAL A 78 -12.89 5.03 4.62
C VAL A 78 -14.33 5.34 4.23
N GLU A 79 -14.47 6.29 3.32
CA GLU A 79 -15.74 6.66 2.67
C GLU A 79 -15.58 6.46 1.15
N GLY A 80 -16.66 6.00 0.51
CA GLY A 80 -16.67 5.76 -0.93
C GLY A 80 -15.81 4.57 -1.34
N THR A 81 -14.93 4.76 -2.33
CA THR A 81 -14.17 3.69 -2.95
C THR A 81 -12.93 3.30 -2.14
N ALA A 82 -12.63 2.02 -2.11
CA ALA A 82 -11.46 1.45 -1.46
C ALA A 82 -10.81 0.37 -2.34
N VAL A 83 -9.50 0.16 -2.13
CA VAL A 83 -8.80 -1.06 -2.51
C VAL A 83 -8.77 -2.00 -1.31
N LEU A 84 -9.19 -3.23 -1.50
CA LEU A 84 -9.14 -4.30 -0.53
C LEU A 84 -7.99 -5.26 -0.87
N PHE A 85 -7.29 -5.72 0.16
CA PHE A 85 -6.28 -6.76 0.08
C PHE A 85 -6.69 -7.89 1.02
N GLY A 86 -7.01 -9.04 0.45
CA GLY A 86 -7.33 -10.28 1.18
C GLY A 86 -6.13 -11.21 1.19
N SER A 87 -5.78 -11.78 2.36
CA SER A 87 -4.72 -12.77 2.43
C SER A 87 -5.08 -14.05 1.66
N ALA A 88 -4.08 -14.85 1.29
CA ALA A 88 -4.24 -16.09 0.54
C ALA A 88 -4.69 -17.29 1.41
N ASP A 89 -5.09 -17.05 2.66
CA ASP A 89 -5.52 -18.09 3.59
C ASP A 89 -6.95 -18.57 3.27
N ASP A 90 -7.35 -19.75 3.76
CA ASP A 90 -8.71 -20.30 3.67
C ASP A 90 -9.78 -19.36 4.29
N SER A 91 -9.39 -18.54 5.24
CA SER A 91 -10.20 -17.48 5.84
C SER A 91 -9.50 -16.14 5.67
N PRO A 92 -9.65 -15.47 4.53
CA PRO A 92 -8.90 -14.30 4.20
C PRO A 92 -9.06 -13.17 5.23
N ARG A 93 -7.94 -12.64 5.69
CA ARG A 93 -7.91 -11.40 6.48
C ARG A 93 -7.86 -10.22 5.52
N TRP A 94 -8.81 -9.31 5.70
CA TRP A 94 -8.96 -8.18 4.81
C TRP A 94 -8.41 -6.90 5.41
N THR A 95 -7.73 -6.13 4.58
CA THR A 95 -7.36 -4.76 4.87
C THR A 95 -7.84 -3.85 3.75
N ALA A 96 -8.20 -2.61 4.07
CA ALA A 96 -8.68 -1.65 3.10
C ALA A 96 -7.88 -0.35 3.17
N VAL A 97 -7.77 0.30 2.02
CA VAL A 97 -7.20 1.65 1.85
C VAL A 97 -8.19 2.46 1.03
N ALA A 98 -8.55 3.65 1.51
CA ALA A 98 -9.34 4.60 0.72
C ALA A 98 -8.62 4.91 -0.58
N ALA A 99 -9.35 4.91 -1.70
CA ALA A 99 -8.74 5.07 -3.01
C ALA A 99 -9.59 5.96 -3.91
N ASP A 100 -8.94 6.94 -4.51
CA ASP A 100 -9.43 7.64 -5.69
C ASP A 100 -8.94 6.94 -6.97
N GLU A 101 -9.36 7.44 -8.11
CA GLU A 101 -8.95 6.91 -9.42
C GLU A 101 -7.43 6.86 -9.58
N SER A 102 -6.72 7.90 -9.11
CA SER A 102 -5.25 7.97 -9.20
C SER A 102 -4.56 6.88 -8.38
N LEU A 103 -5.06 6.61 -7.17
CA LEU A 103 -4.51 5.55 -6.32
C LEU A 103 -4.87 4.16 -6.86
N LEU A 104 -6.06 3.97 -7.43
CA LEU A 104 -6.44 2.73 -8.10
C LEU A 104 -5.51 2.45 -9.29
N GLU A 105 -5.29 3.45 -10.16
CA GLU A 105 -4.36 3.33 -11.28
C GLU A 105 -2.94 3.00 -10.79
N HIS A 106 -2.48 3.70 -9.73
CA HIS A 106 -1.17 3.44 -9.13
C HIS A 106 -1.02 1.99 -8.66
N VAL A 107 -1.99 1.46 -7.92
CA VAL A 107 -1.95 0.07 -7.42
C VAL A 107 -1.92 -0.94 -8.57
N VAL A 108 -2.72 -0.70 -9.63
CA VAL A 108 -2.81 -1.61 -10.79
C VAL A 108 -1.54 -1.57 -11.62
N THR A 109 -0.96 -0.37 -11.84
CA THR A 109 0.18 -0.18 -12.75
C THR A 109 1.54 -0.27 -12.07
N ALA A 110 1.59 -0.30 -10.74
CA ALA A 110 2.86 -0.44 -10.01
C ALA A 110 3.59 -1.73 -10.46
N PRO A 111 4.91 -1.65 -10.71
CA PRO A 111 5.68 -2.81 -11.12
C PRO A 111 5.69 -3.87 -10.03
N PRO A 112 5.63 -5.16 -10.40
CA PRO A 112 5.62 -6.25 -9.44
C PRO A 112 6.95 -6.35 -8.69
N VAL A 113 6.94 -6.91 -7.48
CA VAL A 113 8.14 -7.08 -6.64
C VAL A 113 9.17 -8.02 -7.27
N THR A 114 8.77 -8.82 -8.25
CA THR A 114 9.65 -9.72 -9.02
C THR A 114 10.47 -8.99 -10.08
N LEU A 115 10.13 -7.74 -10.43
CA LEU A 115 10.93 -6.95 -11.36
C LEU A 115 12.27 -6.56 -10.72
N PRO A 116 13.38 -6.47 -11.51
CA PRO A 116 14.67 -6.00 -10.99
C PRO A 116 14.52 -4.68 -10.20
N ALA A 117 15.13 -4.64 -9.01
CA ALA A 117 14.88 -3.55 -8.05
C ALA A 117 15.22 -2.17 -8.62
N GLY A 118 16.29 -2.05 -9.43
CA GLY A 118 16.65 -0.77 -10.06
C GLY A 118 15.58 -0.24 -11.02
N GLU A 119 14.96 -1.11 -11.82
CA GLU A 119 13.88 -0.74 -12.74
C GLU A 119 12.62 -0.37 -11.96
N ARG A 120 12.29 -1.16 -10.94
CA ARG A 120 11.14 -0.93 -10.07
C ARG A 120 11.28 0.40 -9.33
N LEU A 121 12.41 0.67 -8.69
CA LEU A 121 12.66 1.92 -7.98
C LEU A 121 12.70 3.13 -8.92
N ALA A 122 13.16 2.98 -10.16
CA ALA A 122 13.09 4.05 -11.16
C ALA A 122 11.63 4.46 -11.48
N TRP A 123 10.70 3.50 -11.45
CA TRP A 123 9.28 3.79 -11.61
C TRP A 123 8.72 4.56 -10.40
N PHE A 124 9.06 4.15 -9.17
CA PHE A 124 8.66 4.82 -7.94
C PHE A 124 9.31 6.19 -7.77
N ALA A 125 10.56 6.38 -8.23
CA ALA A 125 11.24 7.68 -8.20
C ALA A 125 10.41 8.80 -8.82
N ARG A 126 9.68 8.52 -9.90
CA ARG A 126 8.82 9.50 -10.57
C ARG A 126 7.59 9.90 -9.75
N ARG A 127 7.32 9.20 -8.65
CA ARG A 127 6.13 9.35 -7.79
C ARG A 127 6.42 9.91 -6.40
N LEU A 128 7.70 10.10 -6.05
CA LEU A 128 8.11 10.65 -4.75
C LEU A 128 7.50 12.03 -4.45
N GLU A 129 7.22 12.83 -5.49
CA GLU A 129 6.58 14.14 -5.39
C GLU A 129 5.16 14.13 -5.97
N HIS A 130 4.46 12.98 -5.93
CA HIS A 130 3.11 12.90 -6.46
C HIS A 130 2.14 13.75 -5.63
N ARG A 131 1.21 14.45 -6.30
CA ARG A 131 0.21 15.32 -5.66
C ARG A 131 -0.74 14.61 -4.69
N VAL A 132 -0.97 13.30 -4.90
CA VAL A 132 -1.74 12.45 -4.00
C VAL A 132 -0.77 11.91 -2.96
N PRO A 133 -0.91 12.29 -1.66
CA PRO A 133 0.05 11.92 -0.63
C PRO A 133 0.25 10.41 -0.48
N ALA A 134 -0.81 9.63 -0.56
CA ALA A 134 -0.73 8.17 -0.45
C ALA A 134 0.16 7.53 -1.53
N ILE A 135 0.22 8.11 -2.75
CA ILE A 135 1.10 7.65 -3.83
C ILE A 135 2.57 8.03 -3.53
N ALA A 136 2.79 9.24 -3.02
CA ALA A 136 4.13 9.67 -2.64
C ALA A 136 4.66 8.83 -1.47
N GLU A 137 3.84 8.58 -0.45
CA GLU A 137 4.17 7.73 0.71
C GLU A 137 4.47 6.30 0.29
N ASP A 138 3.69 5.74 -0.65
CA ASP A 138 3.94 4.40 -1.20
C ASP A 138 5.29 4.33 -1.91
N ALA A 139 5.61 5.35 -2.70
CA ALA A 139 6.90 5.46 -3.36
C ALA A 139 8.07 5.56 -2.35
N PHE A 140 7.93 6.38 -1.31
CA PHE A 140 8.91 6.45 -0.21
C PHE A 140 9.09 5.11 0.49
N THR A 141 7.99 4.40 0.74
CA THR A 141 8.02 3.07 1.37
C THR A 141 8.85 2.09 0.56
N GLU A 142 8.73 2.08 -0.76
CA GLU A 142 9.54 1.22 -1.62
C GLU A 142 11.05 1.52 -1.53
N PHE A 143 11.43 2.80 -1.46
CA PHE A 143 12.83 3.18 -1.22
C PHE A 143 13.30 2.82 0.18
N ALA A 144 12.46 2.98 1.20
CA ALA A 144 12.80 2.64 2.59
C ALA A 144 12.99 1.13 2.81
N LEU A 145 12.28 0.30 2.04
CA LEU A 145 12.38 -1.16 2.07
C LEU A 145 13.50 -1.72 1.18
N ALA A 146 14.04 -0.90 0.28
CA ALA A 146 15.05 -1.37 -0.67
C ALA A 146 16.45 -1.46 -0.03
N PRO A 147 17.23 -2.51 -0.32
CA PRO A 147 18.64 -2.54 0.02
C PRO A 147 19.40 -1.37 -0.62
N TYR A 148 20.39 -0.84 0.08
CA TYR A 148 21.16 0.31 -0.42
C TYR A 148 21.78 0.12 -1.82
N PRO A 149 22.31 -1.06 -2.21
CA PRO A 149 22.77 -1.28 -3.58
C PRO A 149 21.71 -1.07 -4.65
N ASP A 150 20.45 -1.42 -4.35
CA ASP A 150 19.31 -1.25 -5.27
C ASP A 150 18.93 0.21 -5.41
N VAL A 151 19.01 0.98 -4.31
CA VAL A 151 18.82 2.43 -4.34
C VAL A 151 19.91 3.10 -5.20
N LEU A 152 21.16 2.66 -5.08
CA LEU A 152 22.25 3.13 -5.95
C LEU A 152 22.01 2.80 -7.42
N ALA A 153 21.47 1.63 -7.73
CA ALA A 153 21.13 1.25 -9.10
C ALA A 153 20.03 2.14 -9.70
N ALA A 154 19.14 2.69 -8.86
CA ALA A 154 18.11 3.66 -9.26
C ALA A 154 18.59 5.12 -9.25
N ALA A 155 19.86 5.39 -8.89
CA ALA A 155 20.35 6.77 -8.69
C ALA A 155 20.20 7.67 -9.90
N ALA A 156 20.31 7.14 -11.13
CA ALA A 156 20.11 7.91 -12.36
C ALA A 156 18.68 8.50 -12.43
N ALA A 157 17.67 7.72 -12.04
CA ALA A 157 16.28 8.19 -12.01
C ALA A 157 16.04 9.24 -10.91
N LEU A 158 16.80 9.19 -9.82
CA LEU A 158 16.77 10.19 -8.75
C LEU A 158 17.52 11.46 -9.15
N ALA A 159 18.61 11.37 -9.92
CA ALA A 159 19.40 12.51 -10.37
C ALA A 159 18.60 13.48 -11.26
N GLU A 160 17.55 13.02 -11.91
CA GLU A 160 16.64 13.87 -12.68
C GLU A 160 15.71 14.72 -11.78
N ARG A 161 15.73 14.48 -10.46
CA ARG A 161 14.90 15.18 -9.47
C ARG A 161 15.67 16.29 -8.79
N PRO A 162 15.01 17.39 -8.44
CA PRO A 162 15.64 18.50 -7.72
C PRO A 162 15.86 18.15 -6.24
N LEU A 163 16.65 17.10 -5.94
CA LEU A 163 16.93 16.64 -4.57
C LEU A 163 17.43 17.78 -3.67
N ALA A 164 18.14 18.75 -4.24
CA ALA A 164 18.60 19.93 -3.53
C ALA A 164 17.45 20.77 -2.91
N ARG A 165 16.24 20.70 -3.49
CA ARG A 165 15.07 21.40 -2.93
C ARG A 165 14.54 20.72 -1.65
N TRP A 166 14.68 19.40 -1.55
CA TRP A 166 14.21 18.65 -0.36
C TRP A 166 15.10 18.89 0.88
N VAL A 167 16.32 19.39 0.67
CA VAL A 167 17.27 19.69 1.75
C VAL A 167 17.19 21.16 2.18
N ALA A 168 16.60 22.01 1.34
CA ALA A 168 16.54 23.46 1.56
C ALA A 168 15.25 23.93 2.27
N ASP A 169 14.21 23.10 2.32
CA ASP A 169 12.92 23.33 2.99
C ASP A 169 12.91 22.61 4.36
#